data_7d748a41c33437b2922d7f2cd4a20bbc
#
_entry.id   7d748a41c33437b2922d7f2cd4a20bbc
#
_cell.length_a   1.000
_cell.length_b   1.000
_cell.length_c   1.000
_cell.angle_alpha   90.00
_cell.angle_beta   90.00
_cell.angle_gamma   90.00
#
_symmetry.space_group_name_H-M   'P 1'
#
loop_
_entity.id
_entity.type
_entity.pdbx_description
1 polymer ?
#
loop_
_entity_poly.entity_id
_entity_poly.type
_entity_poly.pdbx_seq_one_letter_code
_entity_poly.pdbx_strand_id
1 'polypeptide(L)'
;MKANQFHVGVAVMLALMSCTKDHENKIQQPVESQTKAATEAVSYNLIWSDEFNGTSVNTNNWNFETGPNVNNEKQYYQAANATVSNGNLVITARKQSVGGMPYTSARLNTSGHFSVKYGRIEASIKLPSGQGLWPAFWMLGNNIGSVGWPACGEIDIMERVNTSSTIYGTIHWNANGHVSYGGTTTTTPDNYHVYAVEWDASSIRWYVDGVQYATANILNNINSTEEFHNPFFIILNLAVAGDFPGQTVDESKLPASMYVDYVRVYSMTQASAPIGQTITLRGFNNAYVSGENGTQAMTCTRATAQAWEQFTVVDAGGGKVALQSMGKYVSSENGVNPITCNRTTIGDWEKFDWIVNADGTISLRGNNGRYVSSENGTQAMTCNRTAIGGWEAFHI
;
A
#
# COMPACT_ATOMS: atom_id res chain seq x y z
N MET A 1 26.07 -77.27 1.35
CA MET A 1 26.76 -77.59 0.08
C MET A 1 27.10 -76.28 -0.62
N LYS A 2 28.38 -76.09 -0.78
CA LYS A 2 29.13 -75.30 -1.77
C LYS A 2 28.60 -73.96 -2.25
N ALA A 3 29.42 -72.96 -1.89
CA ALA A 3 29.60 -71.64 -2.42
C ALA A 3 29.84 -71.59 -3.95
N ASN A 4 29.52 -70.45 -4.53
CA ASN A 4 30.42 -69.86 -5.56
C ASN A 4 30.24 -68.34 -5.60
N GLN A 5 31.38 -67.67 -5.31
CA GLN A 5 31.61 -66.25 -5.54
C GLN A 5 31.96 -66.04 -7.00
N PHE A 6 31.49 -64.99 -7.60
CA PHE A 6 32.07 -64.39 -8.82
C PHE A 6 32.38 -62.91 -8.57
N HIS A 7 33.69 -62.63 -8.61
CA HIS A 7 34.24 -61.28 -8.70
C HIS A 7 34.17 -60.84 -10.16
N VAL A 8 33.69 -59.63 -10.42
CA VAL A 8 33.90 -58.93 -11.68
C VAL A 8 34.53 -57.57 -11.36
N GLY A 9 35.74 -57.42 -11.88
CA GLY A 9 36.56 -56.21 -11.72
C GLY A 9 36.02 -55.06 -12.54
N VAL A 10 36.11 -53.85 -11.97
CA VAL A 10 35.82 -52.59 -12.65
C VAL A 10 37.16 -52.04 -13.20
N ALA A 11 37.25 -51.96 -14.52
CA ALA A 11 38.33 -51.29 -15.22
C ALA A 11 38.00 -49.77 -15.28
N VAL A 12 38.92 -48.97 -14.74
CA VAL A 12 38.88 -47.50 -14.86
C VAL A 12 39.50 -47.11 -16.21
N MET A 13 38.69 -46.58 -17.10
CA MET A 13 39.18 -45.89 -18.30
C MET A 13 39.21 -44.37 -18.04
N LEU A 14 40.42 -43.80 -17.97
CA LEU A 14 40.63 -42.36 -18.09
C LEU A 14 40.46 -41.96 -19.55
N ALA A 15 39.44 -41.17 -19.81
CA ALA A 15 39.30 -40.42 -21.06
C ALA A 15 39.72 -38.96 -20.86
N LEU A 16 40.85 -38.58 -21.41
CA LEU A 16 41.27 -37.20 -21.58
C LEU A 16 40.38 -36.56 -22.65
N MET A 17 39.52 -35.61 -22.27
CA MET A 17 38.84 -34.76 -23.21
C MET A 17 39.42 -33.36 -23.18
N SER A 18 39.91 -32.98 -24.37
CA SER A 18 40.42 -31.68 -24.77
C SER A 18 39.40 -30.59 -24.56
N CYS A 19 39.82 -29.51 -23.96
CA CYS A 19 39.04 -28.28 -23.78
C CYS A 19 39.03 -27.49 -25.08
N THR A 20 37.94 -27.55 -25.87
CA THR A 20 37.66 -26.55 -26.90
C THR A 20 36.77 -25.47 -26.25
N LYS A 21 37.26 -24.22 -26.29
CA LYS A 21 36.51 -23.04 -25.90
C LYS A 21 35.43 -22.77 -26.97
N ASP A 22 34.20 -23.14 -26.70
CA ASP A 22 33.06 -22.57 -27.40
C ASP A 22 32.70 -21.22 -26.78
N HIS A 23 32.86 -20.18 -27.58
CA HIS A 23 32.33 -18.85 -27.32
C HIS A 23 30.80 -18.91 -27.44
N GLU A 24 30.11 -19.19 -26.35
CA GLU A 24 28.68 -18.88 -26.25
C GLU A 24 28.50 -17.37 -26.24
N ASN A 25 27.98 -16.87 -27.35
CA ASN A 25 27.45 -15.52 -27.48
C ASN A 25 26.17 -15.43 -26.64
N LYS A 26 26.32 -15.14 -25.34
CA LYS A 26 25.19 -14.76 -24.49
C LYS A 26 24.67 -13.42 -25.01
N ILE A 27 23.59 -13.48 -25.78
CA ILE A 27 22.75 -12.32 -26.05
C ILE A 27 22.26 -11.83 -24.68
N GLN A 28 22.88 -10.74 -24.22
CA GLN A 28 22.47 -10.02 -23.03
C GLN A 28 21.08 -9.42 -23.37
N GLN A 29 20.03 -10.02 -22.82
CA GLN A 29 18.70 -9.41 -22.81
C GLN A 29 18.85 -8.04 -22.16
N PRO A 30 18.24 -6.97 -22.72
CA PRO A 30 18.25 -5.68 -22.07
C PRO A 30 17.63 -5.85 -20.68
N VAL A 31 18.35 -5.43 -19.65
CA VAL A 31 17.78 -5.26 -18.30
C VAL A 31 16.69 -4.21 -18.49
N GLU A 32 15.43 -4.65 -18.49
CA GLU A 32 14.31 -3.74 -18.32
C GLU A 32 14.56 -3.01 -17.00
N SER A 33 14.95 -1.74 -17.10
CA SER A 33 14.93 -0.85 -15.95
C SER A 33 13.47 -0.83 -15.50
N GLN A 34 13.19 -1.42 -14.34
CA GLN A 34 11.90 -1.24 -13.67
C GLN A 34 11.77 0.25 -13.41
N THR A 35 11.09 0.94 -14.31
CA THR A 35 10.64 2.30 -14.10
C THR A 35 9.70 2.25 -12.92
N LYS A 36 10.13 2.82 -11.80
CA LYS A 36 9.32 3.02 -10.61
C LYS A 36 8.06 3.74 -11.09
N ALA A 37 6.92 3.06 -11.02
CA ALA A 37 5.64 3.67 -11.38
C ALA A 37 5.51 4.96 -10.55
N ALA A 38 5.28 6.09 -11.22
CA ALA A 38 4.99 7.34 -10.52
C ALA A 38 3.70 7.11 -9.73
N THR A 39 3.79 7.21 -8.41
CA THR A 39 2.63 7.17 -7.53
C THR A 39 1.97 8.54 -7.54
N GLU A 40 0.64 8.56 -7.65
CA GLU A 40 -0.15 9.79 -7.54
C GLU A 40 0.20 10.52 -6.24
N ALA A 41 0.38 11.84 -6.27
CA ALA A 41 0.59 12.63 -5.05
C ALA A 41 -0.72 12.67 -4.26
N VAL A 42 -0.73 12.00 -3.12
CA VAL A 42 -1.85 11.98 -2.19
C VAL A 42 -1.58 13.02 -1.10
N SER A 43 -2.51 13.93 -0.86
CA SER A 43 -2.46 14.80 0.31
C SER A 43 -3.15 14.12 1.49
N TYR A 44 -2.50 14.20 2.65
CA TYR A 44 -2.96 13.58 3.88
C TYR A 44 -3.45 14.66 4.84
N ASN A 45 -4.74 14.62 5.21
CA ASN A 45 -5.29 15.50 6.23
C ASN A 45 -5.56 14.67 7.49
N LEU A 46 -4.91 15.02 8.61
CA LEU A 46 -5.12 14.34 9.88
C LEU A 46 -6.57 14.48 10.33
N ILE A 47 -7.26 13.36 10.56
CA ILE A 47 -8.66 13.32 10.99
C ILE A 47 -8.84 12.73 12.38
N TRP A 48 -7.87 11.95 12.87
CA TRP A 48 -7.86 11.41 14.22
C TRP A 48 -6.43 11.03 14.61
N SER A 49 -6.08 11.22 15.90
CA SER A 49 -4.84 10.69 16.45
C SER A 49 -4.94 10.44 17.95
N ASP A 50 -4.04 9.59 18.45
CA ASP A 50 -3.63 9.55 19.85
C ASP A 50 -2.10 9.56 19.88
N GLU A 51 -1.54 10.61 20.45
CA GLU A 51 -0.10 10.85 20.59
C GLU A 51 0.42 10.37 21.95
N PHE A 52 -0.41 9.75 22.77
CA PHE A 52 -0.11 9.21 24.10
C PHE A 52 0.66 10.18 25.02
N ASN A 53 0.42 11.49 24.87
CA ASN A 53 1.06 12.55 25.65
C ASN A 53 0.54 12.68 27.12
N GLY A 54 -0.47 11.89 27.48
CA GLY A 54 -1.05 11.88 28.82
C GLY A 54 -0.26 11.08 29.84
N THR A 55 -0.88 10.81 30.97
CA THR A 55 -0.34 9.96 32.05
C THR A 55 -1.09 8.62 32.17
N SER A 56 -2.14 8.44 31.38
CA SER A 56 -2.95 7.22 31.29
C SER A 56 -3.57 7.09 29.92
N VAL A 57 -4.02 5.88 29.57
CA VAL A 57 -4.76 5.64 28.34
C VAL A 57 -6.05 6.47 28.34
N ASN A 58 -6.31 7.18 27.25
CA ASN A 58 -7.53 7.97 27.08
C ASN A 58 -8.73 7.04 26.76
N THR A 59 -9.57 6.81 27.75
CA THR A 59 -10.76 5.94 27.60
C THR A 59 -11.87 6.56 26.74
N ASN A 60 -11.76 7.81 26.30
CA ASN A 60 -12.61 8.36 25.25
C ASN A 60 -12.21 7.90 23.86
N ASN A 61 -10.98 7.41 23.68
CA ASN A 61 -10.46 6.86 22.44
C ASN A 61 -10.44 5.33 22.43
N TRP A 62 -10.17 4.69 23.61
CA TRP A 62 -9.84 3.29 23.69
C TRP A 62 -10.68 2.54 24.72
N ASN A 63 -11.20 1.38 24.34
CA ASN A 63 -11.71 0.36 25.24
C ASN A 63 -10.59 -0.62 25.59
N PHE A 64 -10.66 -1.20 26.81
CA PHE A 64 -9.85 -2.35 27.18
C PHE A 64 -10.66 -3.62 27.03
N GLU A 65 -10.08 -4.62 26.40
CA GLU A 65 -10.63 -5.97 26.44
C GLU A 65 -10.14 -6.68 27.71
N THR A 66 -11.00 -7.54 28.26
CA THR A 66 -10.72 -8.28 29.49
C THR A 66 -11.07 -9.74 29.30
N GLY A 67 -10.16 -10.63 29.67
CA GLY A 67 -10.35 -12.08 29.58
C GLY A 67 -9.34 -12.81 28.71
N PRO A 68 -9.51 -14.14 28.59
CA PRO A 68 -8.80 -14.93 27.58
C PRO A 68 -9.30 -14.57 26.18
N ASN A 69 -8.53 -14.90 25.17
CA ASN A 69 -8.91 -14.63 23.78
C ASN A 69 -8.93 -15.94 22.96
N VAL A 70 -9.25 -15.80 21.68
CA VAL A 70 -9.28 -16.88 20.66
C VAL A 70 -7.84 -17.30 20.27
N ASN A 71 -7.68 -18.10 19.21
CA ASN A 71 -6.41 -18.49 18.60
C ASN A 71 -5.46 -19.26 19.53
N ASN A 72 -5.99 -19.95 20.56
CA ASN A 72 -5.20 -20.70 21.55
C ASN A 72 -4.11 -19.85 22.25
N GLU A 73 -4.37 -18.53 22.35
CA GLU A 73 -3.52 -17.58 23.08
C GLU A 73 -3.50 -17.92 24.57
N LYS A 74 -2.39 -17.59 25.27
CA LYS A 74 -2.17 -17.99 26.66
C LYS A 74 -2.20 -16.83 27.67
N GLN A 75 -2.44 -15.61 27.25
CA GLN A 75 -2.60 -14.47 28.15
C GLN A 75 -4.06 -14.24 28.55
N TYR A 76 -4.23 -13.65 29.71
CA TYR A 76 -5.43 -12.94 30.12
C TYR A 76 -5.23 -11.45 29.83
N TYR A 77 -6.07 -10.86 28.99
CA TYR A 77 -6.03 -9.42 28.75
C TYR A 77 -6.63 -8.64 29.90
N GLN A 78 -5.96 -7.57 30.32
CA GLN A 78 -6.43 -6.67 31.38
C GLN A 78 -5.83 -5.27 31.23
N ALA A 79 -6.56 -4.23 31.68
CA ALA A 79 -6.14 -2.84 31.57
C ALA A 79 -4.80 -2.54 32.30
N ALA A 80 -4.50 -3.25 33.41
CA ALA A 80 -3.27 -3.07 34.18
C ALA A 80 -1.97 -3.38 33.40
N ASN A 81 -2.09 -3.98 32.22
CA ASN A 81 -0.95 -4.29 31.34
C ASN A 81 -0.72 -3.21 30.26
N ALA A 82 -1.55 -2.15 30.21
CA ALA A 82 -1.34 -1.00 29.33
C ALA A 82 -1.20 0.27 30.17
N THR A 83 -0.11 1.00 29.94
CA THR A 83 0.20 2.27 30.61
C THR A 83 0.61 3.31 29.60
N VAL A 84 0.47 4.60 29.94
CA VAL A 84 1.06 5.69 29.16
C VAL A 84 2.24 6.24 29.95
N SER A 85 3.40 6.27 29.32
CA SER A 85 4.65 6.73 29.94
C SER A 85 5.61 7.28 28.89
N ASN A 86 6.23 8.43 29.17
CA ASN A 86 7.22 9.08 28.32
C ASN A 86 6.72 9.28 26.87
N GLY A 87 5.45 9.66 26.69
CA GLY A 87 4.86 9.88 25.37
C GLY A 87 4.56 8.59 24.60
N ASN A 88 4.45 7.44 25.29
CA ASN A 88 4.15 6.17 24.64
C ASN A 88 3.00 5.44 25.36
N LEU A 89 2.15 4.78 24.57
CA LEU A 89 1.40 3.63 25.08
C LEU A 89 2.36 2.45 25.20
N VAL A 90 2.40 1.84 26.40
CA VAL A 90 3.24 0.68 26.70
C VAL A 90 2.35 -0.51 27.02
N ILE A 91 2.29 -1.50 26.15
CA ILE A 91 1.59 -2.77 26.38
C ILE A 91 2.61 -3.80 26.82
N THR A 92 2.43 -4.33 28.04
CA THR A 92 3.41 -5.23 28.67
C THR A 92 2.82 -6.62 28.88
N ALA A 93 3.41 -7.63 28.25
CA ALA A 93 3.18 -9.03 28.54
C ALA A 93 3.98 -9.44 29.78
N ARG A 94 3.33 -10.16 30.74
CA ARG A 94 3.93 -10.58 32.01
C ARG A 94 3.67 -12.05 32.27
N LYS A 95 4.62 -12.72 32.92
CA LYS A 95 4.39 -14.01 33.58
C LYS A 95 3.61 -13.76 34.86
N GLN A 96 2.30 -13.84 34.77
CA GLN A 96 1.36 -13.58 35.88
C GLN A 96 0.09 -14.39 35.65
N SER A 97 -0.28 -15.24 36.58
CA SER A 97 -1.49 -16.06 36.46
C SER A 97 -2.73 -15.27 36.84
N VAL A 98 -3.68 -15.11 35.93
CA VAL A 98 -4.97 -14.47 36.12
C VAL A 98 -6.04 -15.22 35.35
N GLY A 99 -7.21 -15.48 35.94
CA GLY A 99 -8.34 -16.10 35.27
C GLY A 99 -8.05 -17.49 34.67
N GLY A 100 -7.11 -18.24 35.24
CA GLY A 100 -6.68 -19.54 34.76
C GLY A 100 -5.63 -19.50 33.61
N MET A 101 -5.26 -18.31 33.14
CA MET A 101 -4.23 -18.12 32.13
C MET A 101 -2.86 -17.87 32.81
N PRO A 102 -1.73 -18.39 32.26
CA PRO A 102 -0.40 -18.28 32.89
C PRO A 102 0.26 -16.91 32.65
N TYR A 103 -0.23 -16.11 31.72
CA TYR A 103 0.32 -14.81 31.38
C TYR A 103 -0.76 -13.74 31.41
N THR A 104 -0.35 -12.48 31.52
CA THR A 104 -1.22 -11.32 31.32
C THR A 104 -0.64 -10.41 30.24
N SER A 105 -1.51 -9.69 29.54
CA SER A 105 -1.18 -8.66 28.56
C SER A 105 -2.32 -7.65 28.42
N ALA A 106 -2.28 -6.78 27.42
CA ALA A 106 -3.39 -5.90 27.09
C ALA A 106 -3.76 -5.94 25.61
N ARG A 107 -5.05 -5.73 25.35
CA ARG A 107 -5.65 -5.47 24.05
C ARG A 107 -6.60 -4.29 24.18
N LEU A 108 -6.39 -3.29 23.31
CA LEU A 108 -7.18 -2.07 23.27
C LEU A 108 -7.82 -1.94 21.90
N ASN A 109 -9.01 -1.33 21.83
CA ASN A 109 -9.69 -1.06 20.58
C ASN A 109 -10.44 0.27 20.59
N THR A 110 -10.72 0.83 19.39
CA THR A 110 -11.47 2.08 19.23
C THR A 110 -12.96 1.85 18.90
N SER A 111 -13.50 0.63 19.07
CA SER A 111 -14.89 0.31 18.75
C SER A 111 -15.86 1.19 19.54
N GLY A 112 -16.84 1.79 18.84
CA GLY A 112 -17.78 2.73 19.45
C GLY A 112 -17.25 4.14 19.73
N HIS A 113 -15.94 4.37 19.64
CA HIS A 113 -15.30 5.67 19.79
C HIS A 113 -14.86 6.27 18.45
N PHE A 114 -14.11 5.50 17.67
CA PHE A 114 -13.61 5.91 16.37
C PHE A 114 -13.59 4.72 15.40
N SER A 115 -13.97 5.00 14.16
CA SER A 115 -13.82 4.09 13.03
C SER A 115 -13.61 4.89 11.77
N VAL A 116 -13.01 4.28 10.77
CA VAL A 116 -12.70 4.91 9.50
C VAL A 116 -13.06 3.97 8.36
N LYS A 117 -13.56 4.56 7.27
CA LYS A 117 -13.64 3.91 5.97
C LYS A 117 -12.73 4.67 5.02
N TYR A 118 -11.70 3.99 4.54
CA TYR A 118 -10.64 4.55 3.70
C TYR A 118 -9.77 5.58 4.41
N GLY A 119 -8.58 5.76 3.92
CA GLY A 119 -7.61 6.67 4.49
C GLY A 119 -6.22 6.04 4.63
N ARG A 120 -5.30 6.79 5.21
CA ARG A 120 -4.02 6.27 5.69
C ARG A 120 -4.11 6.10 7.20
N ILE A 121 -3.86 4.89 7.66
CA ILE A 121 -3.85 4.50 9.07
C ILE A 121 -2.43 4.09 9.40
N GLU A 122 -1.79 4.77 10.36
CA GLU A 122 -0.39 4.51 10.72
C GLU A 122 -0.15 4.57 12.22
N ALA A 123 0.87 3.84 12.66
CA ALA A 123 1.40 3.93 14.02
C ALA A 123 2.94 3.81 14.00
N SER A 124 3.60 4.57 14.89
CA SER A 124 5.02 4.44 15.18
C SER A 124 5.19 3.48 16.35
N ILE A 125 5.78 2.30 16.07
CA ILE A 125 5.81 1.20 17.04
C ILE A 125 7.22 0.60 17.13
N LYS A 126 7.64 0.34 18.38
CA LYS A 126 8.80 -0.48 18.73
C LYS A 126 8.30 -1.81 19.29
N LEU A 127 8.77 -2.93 18.72
CA LEU A 127 8.24 -4.26 18.99
C LEU A 127 9.13 -5.06 19.95
N PRO A 128 8.54 -5.85 20.88
CA PRO A 128 9.30 -6.79 21.70
C PRO A 128 9.76 -7.98 20.90
N SER A 129 10.89 -8.59 21.26
CA SER A 129 11.44 -9.81 20.64
C SER A 129 11.52 -10.93 21.67
N GLY A 130 10.91 -12.07 21.35
CA GLY A 130 10.92 -13.27 22.21
C GLY A 130 10.05 -14.38 21.67
N GLN A 131 10.48 -15.64 21.83
CA GLN A 131 9.66 -16.78 21.44
C GLN A 131 8.29 -16.75 22.16
N GLY A 132 7.22 -16.88 21.39
CA GLY A 132 5.84 -16.86 21.86
C GLY A 132 5.23 -15.45 21.95
N LEU A 133 5.93 -14.36 21.60
CA LEU A 133 5.37 -13.02 21.54
C LEU A 133 4.74 -12.76 20.17
N TRP A 134 3.55 -12.13 20.20
CA TRP A 134 2.78 -11.79 19.00
C TRP A 134 2.15 -10.40 19.15
N PRO A 135 2.93 -9.33 18.91
CA PRO A 135 2.41 -7.97 18.82
C PRO A 135 1.64 -7.76 17.51
N ALA A 136 0.53 -7.00 17.58
CA ALA A 136 -0.28 -6.66 16.42
C ALA A 136 -0.84 -5.24 16.49
N PHE A 137 -0.90 -4.60 15.32
CA PHE A 137 -1.63 -3.37 15.01
C PHE A 137 -2.51 -3.64 13.81
N TRP A 138 -3.83 -3.61 13.99
CA TRP A 138 -4.78 -4.15 13.05
C TRP A 138 -6.18 -3.54 13.20
N MET A 139 -7.13 -3.96 12.39
CA MET A 139 -8.47 -3.40 12.32
C MET A 139 -9.51 -4.50 12.07
N LEU A 140 -10.72 -4.31 12.63
CA LEU A 140 -11.90 -5.13 12.34
C LEU A 140 -13.08 -4.27 11.87
N GLY A 141 -13.90 -4.85 11.00
CA GLY A 141 -15.13 -4.22 10.54
C GLY A 141 -16.11 -3.92 11.67
N ASN A 142 -16.68 -2.71 11.68
CA ASN A 142 -17.61 -2.25 12.71
C ASN A 142 -18.87 -3.12 12.86
N ASN A 143 -19.21 -3.89 11.82
CA ASN A 143 -20.37 -4.78 11.78
C ASN A 143 -20.10 -6.17 12.38
N ILE A 144 -18.95 -6.40 13.00
CA ILE A 144 -18.56 -7.71 13.58
C ILE A 144 -19.63 -8.29 14.49
N GLY A 145 -20.30 -7.46 15.29
CA GLY A 145 -21.37 -7.90 16.20
C GLY A 145 -22.61 -8.47 15.50
N SER A 146 -22.81 -8.17 14.22
CA SER A 146 -23.94 -8.64 13.42
C SER A 146 -23.61 -9.76 12.45
N VAL A 147 -22.41 -9.74 11.85
CA VAL A 147 -22.03 -10.70 10.79
C VAL A 147 -20.98 -11.71 11.26
N GLY A 148 -20.28 -11.43 12.35
CA GLY A 148 -19.18 -12.26 12.87
C GLY A 148 -17.92 -12.19 12.01
N TRP A 149 -16.87 -12.88 12.47
CA TRP A 149 -15.63 -13.09 11.73
C TRP A 149 -15.72 -14.39 10.88
N PRO A 150 -15.17 -14.42 9.64
CA PRO A 150 -14.42 -13.37 8.94
C PRO A 150 -15.30 -12.43 8.08
N ALA A 151 -16.62 -12.52 8.13
CA ALA A 151 -17.53 -11.73 7.30
C ALA A 151 -17.56 -10.23 7.63
N CYS A 152 -17.01 -9.82 8.77
CA CYS A 152 -16.79 -8.40 9.06
C CYS A 152 -15.59 -7.79 8.32
N GLY A 153 -14.67 -8.63 7.83
CA GLY A 153 -13.36 -8.23 7.34
C GLY A 153 -12.35 -7.91 8.46
N GLU A 154 -11.07 -8.15 8.18
CA GLU A 154 -9.93 -7.83 9.04
C GLU A 154 -8.79 -7.27 8.20
N ILE A 155 -8.10 -6.24 8.69
CA ILE A 155 -6.93 -5.63 8.06
C ILE A 155 -5.81 -5.61 9.08
N ASP A 156 -4.81 -6.47 8.91
CA ASP A 156 -3.60 -6.48 9.72
C ASP A 156 -2.59 -5.52 9.11
N ILE A 157 -2.39 -4.40 9.78
CA ILE A 157 -1.42 -3.37 9.34
C ILE A 157 -0.01 -3.83 9.64
N MET A 158 0.17 -4.44 10.82
CA MET A 158 1.43 -5.01 11.27
C MET A 158 1.20 -6.16 12.22
N GLU A 159 1.74 -7.31 11.90
CA GLU A 159 1.93 -8.42 12.82
C GLU A 159 3.38 -8.88 12.82
N ARG A 160 3.83 -9.39 13.95
CA ARG A 160 5.12 -10.00 14.11
C ARG A 160 5.02 -11.19 15.08
N VAL A 161 5.80 -12.24 14.84
CA VAL A 161 5.84 -13.40 15.74
C VAL A 161 7.25 -13.73 16.16
N ASN A 162 7.41 -14.11 17.42
CA ASN A 162 8.61 -14.66 17.98
C ASN A 162 9.84 -13.72 17.92
N THR A 163 10.96 -14.21 17.43
CA THR A 163 12.21 -13.48 17.23
C THR A 163 12.44 -13.04 15.80
N SER A 164 11.45 -13.28 14.91
CA SER A 164 11.55 -12.97 13.48
C SER A 164 11.71 -11.47 13.23
N SER A 165 12.49 -11.08 12.24
CA SER A 165 12.51 -9.73 11.67
C SER A 165 11.39 -9.50 10.67
N THR A 166 10.62 -10.53 10.32
CA THR A 166 9.53 -10.46 9.34
C THR A 166 8.33 -9.75 9.94
N ILE A 167 7.81 -8.81 9.18
CA ILE A 167 6.54 -8.13 9.41
C ILE A 167 5.53 -8.66 8.39
N TYR A 168 4.33 -8.95 8.86
CA TYR A 168 3.22 -9.42 8.05
C TYR A 168 2.17 -8.31 7.94
N GLY A 169 1.64 -8.11 6.75
CA GLY A 169 0.45 -7.31 6.47
C GLY A 169 -0.54 -8.18 5.73
N THR A 170 -1.76 -8.32 6.25
CA THR A 170 -2.72 -9.31 5.76
C THR A 170 -4.13 -8.71 5.73
N ILE A 171 -4.99 -9.21 4.88
CA ILE A 171 -6.45 -9.08 5.01
C ILE A 171 -7.09 -10.45 5.15
N HIS A 172 -8.16 -10.52 5.95
CA HIS A 172 -8.99 -11.71 6.10
C HIS A 172 -10.44 -11.36 5.84
N TRP A 173 -11.14 -12.22 5.06
CA TRP A 173 -12.54 -12.00 4.70
C TRP A 173 -13.27 -13.32 4.38
N ASN A 174 -14.55 -13.22 4.05
CA ASN A 174 -15.40 -14.36 3.72
C ASN A 174 -15.64 -14.44 2.21
N ALA A 175 -15.04 -15.43 1.56
CA ALA A 175 -15.34 -15.76 0.17
C ALA A 175 -15.78 -17.24 0.07
N ASN A 176 -17.00 -17.56 0.55
CA ASN A 176 -17.51 -18.92 0.78
C ASN A 176 -16.65 -19.71 1.80
N GLY A 177 -16.21 -19.04 2.85
CA GLY A 177 -15.31 -19.49 3.90
C GLY A 177 -14.21 -18.47 4.12
N HIS A 178 -13.39 -18.68 5.15
CA HIS A 178 -12.27 -17.80 5.46
C HIS A 178 -11.21 -17.82 4.35
N VAL A 179 -10.84 -16.66 3.86
CA VAL A 179 -9.76 -16.41 2.90
C VAL A 179 -8.86 -15.32 3.45
N SER A 180 -7.57 -15.38 3.11
CA SER A 180 -6.60 -14.35 3.45
C SER A 180 -5.67 -14.03 2.26
N TYR A 181 -5.17 -12.79 2.23
CA TYR A 181 -4.17 -12.32 1.27
C TYR A 181 -3.32 -11.21 1.86
N GLY A 182 -2.04 -11.18 1.55
CA GLY A 182 -1.17 -10.14 2.06
C GLY A 182 0.26 -10.25 1.55
N GLY A 183 1.19 -9.63 2.28
CA GLY A 183 2.62 -9.67 1.96
C GLY A 183 3.48 -9.51 3.20
N THR A 184 4.79 -9.62 3.01
CA THR A 184 5.76 -9.51 4.09
C THR A 184 6.91 -8.57 3.72
N THR A 185 7.51 -7.99 4.76
CA THR A 185 8.78 -7.27 4.67
C THR A 185 9.62 -7.56 5.91
N THR A 186 10.79 -6.96 6.03
CA THR A 186 11.65 -7.12 7.21
C THR A 186 12.00 -5.77 7.80
N THR A 187 12.12 -5.72 9.14
CA THR A 187 12.56 -4.52 9.87
C THR A 187 13.59 -4.88 10.94
N THR A 188 14.07 -3.87 11.67
CA THR A 188 14.82 -3.99 12.91
C THR A 188 13.88 -3.75 14.10
N PRO A 189 13.16 -4.76 14.60
CA PRO A 189 11.99 -4.56 15.48
C PRO A 189 12.31 -3.86 16.80
N ASP A 190 13.57 -3.84 17.23
CA ASP A 190 14.01 -3.14 18.44
C ASP A 190 14.08 -1.61 18.30
N ASN A 191 13.84 -1.08 17.09
CA ASN A 191 13.70 0.35 16.79
C ASN A 191 12.23 0.70 16.55
N TYR A 192 11.92 2.01 16.64
CA TYR A 192 10.64 2.49 16.16
C TYR A 192 10.61 2.48 14.63
N HIS A 193 9.50 1.98 14.09
CA HIS A 193 9.17 2.02 12.68
C HIS A 193 7.74 2.50 12.52
N VAL A 194 7.45 3.19 11.40
CA VAL A 194 6.11 3.58 11.04
C VAL A 194 5.47 2.49 10.18
N TYR A 195 4.50 1.78 10.76
CA TYR A 195 3.69 0.80 10.06
C TYR A 195 2.41 1.45 9.59
N ALA A 196 2.06 1.27 8.31
CA ALA A 196 0.89 1.94 7.76
C ALA A 196 0.18 1.11 6.68
N VAL A 197 -1.12 1.37 6.52
CA VAL A 197 -1.87 1.05 5.32
C VAL A 197 -2.41 2.32 4.70
N GLU A 198 -2.45 2.34 3.37
CA GLU A 198 -3.30 3.23 2.60
C GLU A 198 -4.43 2.41 1.98
N TRP A 199 -5.64 2.82 2.27
CA TRP A 199 -6.83 2.10 1.91
C TRP A 199 -7.82 3.02 1.22
N ASP A 200 -8.20 2.66 0.00
CA ASP A 200 -9.18 3.35 -0.83
C ASP A 200 -10.20 2.37 -1.44
N ALA A 201 -11.09 2.85 -2.28
CA ALA A 201 -12.11 2.02 -2.92
C ALA A 201 -11.55 0.97 -3.91
N SER A 202 -10.27 1.02 -4.23
CA SER A 202 -9.66 0.14 -5.22
C SER A 202 -8.65 -0.83 -4.62
N SER A 203 -8.00 -0.45 -3.51
CA SER A 203 -6.87 -1.23 -2.99
C SER A 203 -6.58 -0.96 -1.51
N ILE A 204 -5.88 -1.90 -0.88
CA ILE A 204 -5.21 -1.76 0.41
C ILE A 204 -3.72 -1.95 0.14
N ARG A 205 -2.89 -0.99 0.54
CA ARG A 205 -1.44 -0.97 0.33
C ARG A 205 -0.74 -0.88 1.68
N TRP A 206 0.26 -1.73 1.91
CA TRP A 206 1.02 -1.78 3.17
C TRP A 206 2.37 -1.13 3.04
N TYR A 207 2.78 -0.40 4.08
CA TYR A 207 4.02 0.36 4.14
C TYR A 207 4.76 0.13 5.45
N VAL A 208 6.10 0.13 5.38
CA VAL A 208 6.99 0.32 6.53
C VAL A 208 7.92 1.48 6.21
N ASP A 209 7.98 2.48 7.09
CA ASP A 209 8.78 3.71 6.93
C ASP A 209 8.58 4.40 5.56
N GLY A 210 7.33 4.42 5.10
CA GLY A 210 6.95 5.00 3.81
C GLY A 210 7.28 4.14 2.59
N VAL A 211 7.88 2.96 2.76
CA VAL A 211 8.18 2.03 1.66
C VAL A 211 7.06 1.01 1.53
N GLN A 212 6.37 1.02 0.40
CA GLN A 212 5.33 0.05 0.09
C GLN A 212 5.92 -1.34 -0.15
N TYR A 213 5.32 -2.39 0.46
CA TYR A 213 5.77 -3.77 0.28
C TYR A 213 4.68 -4.74 -0.20
N ALA A 214 3.40 -4.37 -0.06
CA ALA A 214 2.29 -5.21 -0.50
C ALA A 214 1.11 -4.38 -1.01
N THR A 215 0.24 -5.00 -1.83
CA THR A 215 -1.01 -4.42 -2.31
C THR A 215 -2.06 -5.51 -2.47
N ALA A 216 -3.26 -5.30 -1.94
CA ALA A 216 -4.46 -6.09 -2.22
C ALA A 216 -5.42 -5.29 -3.12
N ASN A 217 -5.93 -5.91 -4.17
CA ASN A 217 -6.96 -5.33 -5.03
C ASN A 217 -8.34 -5.66 -4.45
N ILE A 218 -9.14 -4.62 -4.19
CA ILE A 218 -10.53 -4.73 -3.70
C ILE A 218 -11.52 -4.03 -4.63
N LEU A 219 -11.08 -3.60 -5.82
CA LEU A 219 -11.89 -2.87 -6.78
C LEU A 219 -13.11 -3.70 -7.20
N ASN A 220 -14.30 -3.08 -7.16
CA ASN A 220 -15.56 -3.69 -7.59
C ASN A 220 -15.86 -5.03 -6.88
N ASN A 221 -15.49 -5.18 -5.61
CA ASN A 221 -15.71 -6.37 -4.80
C ASN A 221 -15.08 -7.64 -5.41
N ILE A 222 -13.96 -7.49 -6.11
CA ILE A 222 -13.24 -8.64 -6.68
C ILE A 222 -12.96 -9.68 -5.59
N ASN A 223 -13.14 -10.96 -5.91
CA ASN A 223 -12.95 -12.07 -4.97
C ASN A 223 -13.79 -11.98 -3.68
N SER A 224 -14.99 -11.38 -3.76
CA SER A 224 -15.89 -11.17 -2.60
C SER A 224 -15.23 -10.34 -1.50
N THR A 225 -14.70 -9.17 -1.85
CA THR A 225 -14.02 -8.24 -0.93
C THR A 225 -14.90 -7.07 -0.48
N GLU A 226 -16.21 -7.24 -0.48
CA GLU A 226 -17.20 -6.23 -0.09
C GLU A 226 -17.06 -5.75 1.35
N GLU A 227 -16.49 -6.56 2.24
CA GLU A 227 -16.22 -6.21 3.65
C GLU A 227 -15.33 -4.98 3.74
N PHE A 228 -14.33 -4.86 2.86
CA PHE A 228 -13.38 -3.75 2.86
C PHE A 228 -13.95 -2.43 2.31
N HIS A 229 -15.24 -2.39 2.03
CA HIS A 229 -15.98 -1.15 1.72
C HIS A 229 -16.87 -0.67 2.87
N ASN A 230 -16.65 -1.18 4.09
CA ASN A 230 -17.32 -0.79 5.34
C ASN A 230 -16.34 -0.05 6.28
N PRO A 231 -16.82 0.65 7.33
CA PRO A 231 -15.94 1.24 8.34
C PRO A 231 -15.28 0.17 9.23
N PHE A 232 -14.03 0.41 9.64
CA PHE A 232 -13.24 -0.43 10.53
C PHE A 232 -12.80 0.35 11.75
N PHE A 233 -12.69 -0.32 12.92
CA PHE A 233 -12.08 0.21 14.13
C PHE A 233 -10.69 -0.38 14.34
N ILE A 234 -9.84 0.33 15.09
CA ILE A 234 -8.41 0.03 15.28
C ILE A 234 -8.24 -0.83 16.53
N ILE A 235 -7.26 -1.75 16.49
CA ILE A 235 -6.89 -2.63 17.59
C ILE A 235 -5.37 -2.63 17.76
N LEU A 236 -4.91 -2.60 19.02
CA LEU A 236 -3.53 -2.77 19.45
C LEU A 236 -3.48 -3.87 20.52
N ASN A 237 -2.61 -4.86 20.35
CA ASN A 237 -2.39 -5.89 21.36
C ASN A 237 -0.98 -6.48 21.32
N LEU A 238 -0.64 -7.17 22.42
CA LEU A 238 0.52 -8.05 22.51
C LEU A 238 0.04 -9.41 23.01
N ALA A 239 -0.18 -10.36 22.11
CA ALA A 239 -0.54 -11.73 22.49
C ALA A 239 0.68 -12.53 22.96
N VAL A 240 0.43 -13.58 23.75
CA VAL A 240 1.45 -14.52 24.24
C VAL A 240 1.04 -15.93 23.86
N ALA A 241 1.86 -16.59 23.07
CA ALA A 241 1.58 -17.85 22.39
C ALA A 241 0.35 -17.72 21.45
N GLY A 242 -0.07 -18.80 20.86
CA GLY A 242 -1.21 -18.85 19.95
C GLY A 242 -0.93 -19.71 18.73
N ASP A 243 -1.90 -19.74 17.80
CA ASP A 243 -1.80 -20.55 16.60
C ASP A 243 -0.68 -20.05 15.67
N PHE A 244 -0.45 -18.74 15.60
CA PHE A 244 0.56 -18.15 14.71
C PHE A 244 1.99 -18.22 15.27
N PRO A 245 2.30 -17.76 16.50
CA PRO A 245 3.64 -17.86 17.07
C PRO A 245 3.98 -19.27 17.57
N GLY A 246 3.00 -20.16 17.69
CA GLY A 246 3.11 -21.45 18.34
C GLY A 246 2.93 -21.38 19.87
N GLN A 247 2.97 -22.55 20.51
CA GLN A 247 2.60 -22.67 21.93
C GLN A 247 3.79 -22.55 22.91
N THR A 248 5.02 -22.41 22.39
CA THR A 248 6.24 -22.26 23.20
C THR A 248 6.46 -20.79 23.56
N VAL A 249 6.74 -20.50 24.83
CA VAL A 249 7.06 -19.15 25.33
C VAL A 249 8.43 -19.17 25.99
N ASP A 250 9.31 -18.29 25.59
CA ASP A 250 10.58 -18.01 26.30
C ASP A 250 10.28 -17.04 27.45
N GLU A 251 10.01 -17.59 28.62
CA GLU A 251 9.68 -16.81 29.83
C GLU A 251 10.83 -15.92 30.32
N SER A 252 12.08 -16.17 29.88
CA SER A 252 13.22 -15.31 30.20
C SER A 252 13.14 -13.94 29.55
N LYS A 253 12.27 -13.79 28.54
CA LYS A 253 11.98 -12.53 27.86
C LYS A 253 10.86 -11.74 28.48
N LEU A 254 10.19 -12.28 29.50
CA LEU A 254 9.13 -11.59 30.22
C LEU A 254 9.66 -10.88 31.50
N PRO A 255 9.19 -9.66 31.81
CA PRO A 255 8.19 -8.89 31.09
C PRO A 255 8.72 -8.35 29.75
N ALA A 256 7.85 -8.35 28.72
CA ALA A 256 8.16 -7.83 27.41
C ALA A 256 7.16 -6.73 27.04
N SER A 257 7.61 -5.65 26.40
CA SER A 257 6.77 -4.49 26.14
C SER A 257 6.81 -4.09 24.65
N MET A 258 5.63 -3.82 24.11
CA MET A 258 5.39 -3.10 22.87
C MET A 258 5.21 -1.62 23.19
N TYR A 259 5.91 -0.73 22.51
CA TYR A 259 5.83 0.70 22.70
C TYR A 259 5.19 1.33 21.44
N VAL A 260 4.15 2.12 21.63
CA VAL A 260 3.46 2.86 20.57
C VAL A 260 3.60 4.35 20.85
N ASP A 261 4.35 5.06 20.02
CA ASP A 261 4.60 6.49 20.10
C ASP A 261 3.34 7.29 19.73
N TYR A 262 2.70 6.90 18.63
CA TYR A 262 1.42 7.46 18.19
C TYR A 262 0.62 6.47 17.34
N VAL A 263 -0.68 6.74 17.25
CA VAL A 263 -1.57 6.24 16.18
C VAL A 263 -2.19 7.45 15.49
N ARG A 264 -2.10 7.50 14.16
CA ARG A 264 -2.64 8.59 13.35
C ARG A 264 -3.47 8.07 12.20
N VAL A 265 -4.57 8.75 11.92
CA VAL A 265 -5.45 8.45 10.79
C VAL A 265 -5.63 9.71 9.96
N TYR A 266 -5.41 9.57 8.66
CA TYR A 266 -5.51 10.64 7.70
C TYR A 266 -6.59 10.31 6.66
N SER A 267 -7.41 11.29 6.30
CA SER A 267 -8.11 11.23 5.03
C SER A 267 -7.10 11.43 3.89
N MET A 268 -7.28 10.66 2.84
CA MET A 268 -6.50 10.80 1.62
C MET A 268 -7.33 11.58 0.60
N THR A 269 -6.82 12.71 0.16
CA THR A 269 -7.36 13.44 -0.97
C THR A 269 -6.31 13.45 -2.06
N GLN A 270 -6.67 12.97 -3.23
CA GLN A 270 -5.85 13.27 -4.40
C GLN A 270 -5.90 14.78 -4.62
N ALA A 271 -4.78 15.40 -4.96
CA ALA A 271 -4.79 16.80 -5.31
C ALA A 271 -5.79 17.00 -6.46
N SER A 272 -6.80 17.82 -6.22
CA SER A 272 -7.86 18.04 -7.20
C SER A 272 -7.32 18.82 -8.41
N ALA A 273 -7.83 18.49 -9.59
CA ALA A 273 -7.57 19.29 -10.78
C ALA A 273 -7.95 20.76 -10.55
N PRO A 274 -7.18 21.72 -11.06
CA PRO A 274 -7.46 23.15 -10.89
C PRO A 274 -8.60 23.61 -11.83
N ILE A 275 -9.82 23.12 -11.58
CA ILE A 275 -11.01 23.41 -12.39
C ILE A 275 -11.24 24.93 -12.48
N GLY A 276 -11.51 25.42 -13.70
CA GLY A 276 -11.73 26.83 -13.99
C GLY A 276 -10.45 27.66 -14.13
N GLN A 277 -9.29 27.10 -13.81
CA GLN A 277 -8.02 27.79 -13.96
C GLN A 277 -7.40 27.54 -15.34
N THR A 278 -6.59 28.50 -15.80
CA THR A 278 -5.77 28.35 -17.00
C THR A 278 -4.35 27.99 -16.60
N ILE A 279 -3.85 26.90 -17.16
CA ILE A 279 -2.54 26.33 -16.88
C ILE A 279 -1.71 26.22 -18.16
N THR A 280 -0.41 25.97 -18.00
CA THR A 280 0.47 25.48 -19.07
C THR A 280 0.94 24.07 -18.71
N LEU A 281 1.22 23.25 -19.70
CA LEU A 281 1.81 21.93 -19.50
C LEU A 281 3.21 21.91 -20.06
N ARG A 282 4.23 21.58 -19.26
CA ARG A 282 5.62 21.49 -19.68
C ARG A 282 6.12 20.06 -19.51
N GLY A 283 6.55 19.46 -20.61
CA GLY A 283 7.02 18.09 -20.65
C GLY A 283 8.43 17.88 -20.11
N PHE A 284 8.87 16.63 -20.09
CA PHE A 284 10.21 16.21 -19.63
C PHE A 284 11.36 16.89 -20.36
N ASN A 285 11.18 17.20 -21.64
CA ASN A 285 12.13 17.96 -22.47
C ASN A 285 12.17 19.46 -22.16
N ASN A 286 11.47 19.91 -21.13
CA ASN A 286 11.38 21.31 -20.71
C ASN A 286 10.62 22.23 -21.69
N ALA A 287 10.00 21.67 -22.73
CA ALA A 287 9.19 22.40 -23.69
C ALA A 287 7.69 22.39 -23.31
N TYR A 288 6.98 23.42 -23.74
CA TYR A 288 5.54 23.52 -23.53
C TYR A 288 4.72 22.73 -24.55
N VAL A 289 3.64 22.14 -24.06
CA VAL A 289 2.61 21.50 -24.88
C VAL A 289 1.82 22.58 -25.62
N SER A 290 1.61 22.40 -26.91
CA SER A 290 0.83 23.29 -27.77
C SER A 290 -0.41 22.62 -28.33
N GLY A 291 -1.55 23.30 -28.25
CA GLY A 291 -2.80 22.93 -28.89
C GLY A 291 -2.82 23.16 -30.39
N GLU A 292 -1.75 23.75 -30.95
CA GLU A 292 -1.54 24.04 -32.39
C GLU A 292 -2.74 24.76 -33.02
N ASN A 293 -3.45 25.59 -32.25
CA ASN A 293 -4.69 26.24 -32.63
C ASN A 293 -5.76 25.29 -33.20
N GLY A 294 -5.65 23.98 -32.91
CA GLY A 294 -6.54 22.94 -33.43
C GLY A 294 -6.43 22.69 -34.95
N THR A 295 -5.33 23.06 -35.58
CA THR A 295 -5.14 22.89 -37.04
C THR A 295 -4.32 21.66 -37.38
N GLN A 296 -3.59 21.11 -36.42
CA GLN A 296 -2.79 19.89 -36.53
C GLN A 296 -2.71 19.15 -35.20
N ALA A 297 -2.02 18.03 -35.16
CA ALA A 297 -1.77 17.27 -33.94
C ALA A 297 -0.97 18.10 -32.92
N MET A 298 -1.25 17.90 -31.65
CA MET A 298 -0.57 18.56 -30.54
C MET A 298 0.91 18.14 -30.47
N THR A 299 1.75 19.07 -30.06
CA THR A 299 3.20 18.86 -29.89
C THR A 299 3.66 19.34 -28.52
N CYS A 300 4.84 18.88 -28.06
CA CYS A 300 5.52 19.39 -26.85
C CYS A 300 6.90 19.94 -27.24
N THR A 301 6.92 21.03 -28.01
CA THR A 301 8.12 21.56 -28.66
C THR A 301 8.34 23.06 -28.44
N ARG A 302 7.42 23.77 -27.77
CA ARG A 302 7.49 25.22 -27.65
C ARG A 302 8.41 25.64 -26.53
N ALA A 303 9.33 26.57 -26.82
CA ALA A 303 10.26 27.12 -25.81
C ALA A 303 9.57 28.10 -24.86
N THR A 304 8.48 28.74 -25.29
CA THR A 304 7.71 29.72 -24.50
C THR A 304 6.21 29.43 -24.63
N ALA A 305 5.48 29.66 -23.55
CA ALA A 305 4.04 29.53 -23.56
C ALA A 305 3.38 30.83 -24.07
N GLN A 306 2.49 30.69 -25.05
CA GLN A 306 1.62 31.73 -25.59
C GLN A 306 0.17 31.22 -25.54
N ALA A 307 -0.73 31.78 -26.35
CA ALA A 307 -2.15 31.44 -26.31
C ALA A 307 -2.45 29.95 -26.64
N TRP A 308 -1.66 29.34 -27.51
CA TRP A 308 -1.85 27.93 -27.90
C TRP A 308 -1.33 26.93 -26.87
N GLU A 309 -0.49 27.37 -25.94
CA GLU A 309 0.12 26.61 -24.86
C GLU A 309 -0.65 26.79 -23.53
N GLN A 310 -1.75 27.57 -23.55
CA GLN A 310 -2.61 27.79 -22.40
C GLN A 310 -3.85 26.91 -22.49
N PHE A 311 -4.14 26.21 -21.41
CA PHE A 311 -5.27 25.29 -21.31
C PHE A 311 -6.13 25.63 -20.09
N THR A 312 -7.40 25.91 -20.30
CA THR A 312 -8.38 26.00 -19.20
C THR A 312 -8.78 24.57 -18.80
N VAL A 313 -8.68 24.26 -17.52
CA VAL A 313 -9.13 22.98 -16.97
C VAL A 313 -10.63 23.06 -16.71
N VAL A 314 -11.40 22.20 -17.37
CA VAL A 314 -12.87 22.21 -17.33
C VAL A 314 -13.36 20.93 -16.65
N ASP A 315 -14.39 21.05 -15.78
CA ASP A 315 -15.07 19.88 -15.22
C ASP A 315 -15.80 19.13 -16.35
N ALA A 316 -15.41 17.88 -16.58
CA ALA A 316 -16.03 17.01 -17.58
C ALA A 316 -17.06 16.02 -16.98
N GLY A 317 -17.36 16.17 -15.68
CA GLY A 317 -18.27 15.32 -14.92
C GLY A 317 -17.64 13.97 -14.53
N GLY A 318 -18.18 13.35 -13.48
CA GLY A 318 -17.70 12.04 -13.01
C GLY A 318 -16.27 12.03 -12.46
N GLY A 319 -15.78 13.17 -11.95
CA GLY A 319 -14.41 13.31 -11.43
C GLY A 319 -13.33 13.45 -12.52
N LYS A 320 -13.73 13.62 -13.78
CA LYS A 320 -12.82 13.80 -14.91
C LYS A 320 -12.71 15.28 -15.33
N VAL A 321 -11.64 15.59 -16.04
CA VAL A 321 -11.39 16.92 -16.62
C VAL A 321 -11.39 16.90 -18.13
N ALA A 322 -11.65 18.04 -18.74
CA ALA A 322 -11.31 18.35 -20.11
C ALA A 322 -10.36 19.54 -20.14
N LEU A 323 -9.47 19.58 -21.12
CA LEU A 323 -8.55 20.69 -21.33
C LEU A 323 -9.02 21.49 -22.57
N GLN A 324 -9.21 22.81 -22.41
CA GLN A 324 -9.65 23.69 -23.48
C GLN A 324 -8.59 24.72 -23.81
N SER A 325 -8.18 24.79 -25.07
CA SER A 325 -7.31 25.86 -25.60
C SER A 325 -7.96 26.49 -26.82
N MET A 326 -7.94 27.82 -26.91
CA MET A 326 -8.52 28.59 -28.03
C MET A 326 -9.98 28.21 -28.35
N GLY A 327 -10.75 27.89 -27.30
CA GLY A 327 -12.17 27.49 -27.41
C GLY A 327 -12.43 26.07 -27.92
N LYS A 328 -11.35 25.25 -28.05
CA LYS A 328 -11.43 23.85 -28.51
C LYS A 328 -10.89 22.91 -27.44
N TYR A 329 -11.44 21.71 -27.40
CA TYR A 329 -11.06 20.69 -26.44
C TYR A 329 -10.00 19.73 -26.97
N VAL A 330 -9.11 19.32 -26.09
CA VAL A 330 -8.12 18.27 -26.34
C VAL A 330 -8.81 16.93 -26.41
N SER A 331 -8.50 16.14 -27.45
CA SER A 331 -9.02 14.80 -27.68
C SER A 331 -7.88 13.77 -27.62
N SER A 332 -8.06 12.71 -26.83
CA SER A 332 -7.15 11.57 -26.74
C SER A 332 -7.06 10.75 -28.04
N GLU A 333 -7.98 10.99 -28.99
CA GLU A 333 -8.16 10.21 -30.21
C GLU A 333 -8.26 8.70 -29.91
N ASN A 334 -8.73 8.34 -28.72
CA ASN A 334 -8.81 6.98 -28.20
C ASN A 334 -7.45 6.22 -28.25
N GLY A 335 -6.34 6.94 -28.33
CA GLY A 335 -4.99 6.38 -28.45
C GLY A 335 -4.66 5.76 -29.81
N VAL A 336 -5.52 5.91 -30.82
CA VAL A 336 -5.31 5.35 -32.17
C VAL A 336 -4.52 6.33 -33.06
N ASN A 337 -4.85 7.62 -32.94
CA ASN A 337 -4.19 8.70 -33.65
C ASN A 337 -3.44 9.63 -32.67
N PRO A 338 -2.57 10.50 -33.16
CA PRO A 338 -2.01 11.58 -32.36
C PRO A 338 -3.10 12.48 -31.74
N ILE A 339 -2.84 12.97 -30.54
CA ILE A 339 -3.73 13.87 -29.80
C ILE A 339 -4.00 15.15 -30.62
N THR A 340 -5.23 15.61 -30.63
CA THR A 340 -5.62 16.88 -31.27
C THR A 340 -6.29 17.81 -30.26
N CYS A 341 -6.34 19.13 -30.56
CA CYS A 341 -7.11 20.12 -29.80
C CYS A 341 -8.09 20.82 -30.72
N ASN A 342 -9.04 20.07 -31.30
CA ASN A 342 -9.93 20.57 -32.35
C ASN A 342 -11.42 20.32 -32.13
N ARG A 343 -11.80 19.73 -30.98
CA ARG A 343 -13.20 19.41 -30.67
C ARG A 343 -13.94 20.64 -30.12
N THR A 344 -15.21 20.76 -30.45
CA THR A 344 -16.06 21.86 -29.98
C THR A 344 -16.95 21.44 -28.81
N THR A 345 -17.03 20.15 -28.51
CA THR A 345 -17.81 19.57 -27.42
C THR A 345 -17.01 18.51 -26.68
N ILE A 346 -17.36 18.25 -25.42
CA ILE A 346 -16.76 17.20 -24.60
C ILE A 346 -17.54 15.91 -24.84
N GLY A 347 -16.90 14.94 -25.50
CA GLY A 347 -17.30 13.54 -25.62
C GLY A 347 -16.41 12.68 -24.70
N ASP A 348 -16.39 11.38 -24.92
CA ASP A 348 -15.58 10.48 -24.09
C ASP A 348 -14.07 10.61 -24.34
N TRP A 349 -13.65 10.97 -25.54
CA TRP A 349 -12.26 11.13 -25.88
C TRP A 349 -11.63 12.44 -25.35
N GLU A 350 -12.44 13.38 -24.93
CA GLU A 350 -12.06 14.65 -24.34
C GLU A 350 -12.04 14.62 -22.82
N LYS A 351 -12.39 13.46 -22.20
CA LYS A 351 -12.38 13.26 -20.74
C LYS A 351 -11.11 12.57 -20.30
N PHE A 352 -10.43 13.16 -19.33
CA PHE A 352 -9.21 12.63 -18.76
C PHE A 352 -9.34 12.47 -17.25
N ASP A 353 -8.73 11.42 -16.69
CA ASP A 353 -8.41 11.40 -15.26
C ASP A 353 -7.21 12.33 -15.03
N TRP A 354 -7.33 13.16 -14.01
CA TRP A 354 -6.26 14.05 -13.56
C TRP A 354 -5.49 13.36 -12.46
N ILE A 355 -4.22 13.04 -12.70
CA ILE A 355 -3.37 12.29 -11.78
C ILE A 355 -2.24 13.19 -11.35
N VAL A 356 -2.11 13.43 -10.02
CA VAL A 356 -0.97 14.17 -9.47
C VAL A 356 0.09 13.17 -9.03
N ASN A 357 1.28 13.28 -9.57
CA ASN A 357 2.40 12.39 -9.30
C ASN A 357 3.12 12.78 -7.99
N ALA A 358 3.86 11.84 -7.39
CA ALA A 358 4.56 12.05 -6.12
C ALA A 358 5.63 13.16 -6.15
N ASP A 359 6.13 13.50 -7.34
CA ASP A 359 7.10 14.58 -7.57
C ASP A 359 6.44 15.96 -7.84
N GLY A 360 5.10 16.04 -7.73
CA GLY A 360 4.32 17.25 -7.97
C GLY A 360 3.99 17.52 -9.44
N THR A 361 4.43 16.68 -10.37
CA THR A 361 3.96 16.72 -11.76
C THR A 361 2.55 16.15 -11.89
N ILE A 362 1.92 16.32 -13.05
CA ILE A 362 0.62 15.70 -13.32
C ILE A 362 0.70 14.76 -14.53
N SER A 363 -0.17 13.78 -14.54
CA SER A 363 -0.39 12.91 -15.69
C SER A 363 -1.87 12.90 -16.06
N LEU A 364 -2.15 12.69 -17.33
CA LEU A 364 -3.50 12.61 -17.86
C LEU A 364 -3.75 11.19 -18.42
N ARG A 365 -4.83 10.53 -17.97
CA ARG A 365 -5.23 9.23 -18.50
C ARG A 365 -6.54 9.36 -19.26
N GLY A 366 -6.53 8.99 -20.53
CA GLY A 366 -7.70 9.03 -21.41
C GLY A 366 -8.72 7.92 -21.09
N ASN A 367 -9.87 8.00 -21.75
CA ASN A 367 -10.97 7.03 -21.64
C ASN A 367 -10.59 5.59 -22.03
N ASN A 368 -9.54 5.44 -22.85
CA ASN A 368 -8.96 4.14 -23.23
C ASN A 368 -8.07 3.51 -22.14
N GLY A 369 -7.96 4.13 -20.97
CA GLY A 369 -7.12 3.69 -19.86
C GLY A 369 -5.61 3.91 -20.08
N ARG A 370 -5.20 4.66 -21.12
CA ARG A 370 -3.82 4.95 -21.48
C ARG A 370 -3.43 6.37 -21.12
N TYR A 371 -2.12 6.59 -20.93
CA TYR A 371 -1.58 7.87 -20.54
C TYR A 371 -1.19 8.72 -21.73
N VAL A 372 -1.40 10.03 -21.60
CA VAL A 372 -0.91 11.05 -22.51
C VAL A 372 0.60 11.13 -22.43
N SER A 373 1.29 11.10 -23.57
CA SER A 373 2.75 11.21 -23.67
C SER A 373 3.14 12.43 -24.49
N SER A 374 4.13 13.18 -23.97
CA SER A 374 4.77 14.30 -24.67
C SER A 374 5.64 13.85 -25.86
N GLU A 375 5.91 12.53 -25.95
CA GLU A 375 6.87 11.92 -26.88
C GLU A 375 8.24 12.61 -26.89
N ASN A 376 8.58 13.25 -25.74
CA ASN A 376 9.79 14.05 -25.57
C ASN A 376 9.97 15.15 -26.64
N GLY A 377 8.88 15.58 -27.26
CA GLY A 377 8.90 16.57 -28.35
C GLY A 377 9.49 16.07 -29.69
N THR A 378 9.76 14.77 -29.83
CA THR A 378 10.35 14.21 -31.06
C THR A 378 9.32 13.92 -32.14
N GLN A 379 8.06 13.83 -31.76
CA GLN A 379 6.91 13.60 -32.64
C GLN A 379 5.62 14.18 -32.00
N ALA A 380 4.50 14.03 -32.68
CA ALA A 380 3.21 14.43 -32.16
C ALA A 380 2.85 13.62 -30.88
N MET A 381 2.17 14.28 -29.95
CA MET A 381 1.74 13.67 -28.68
C MET A 381 0.76 12.52 -28.92
N THR A 382 0.82 11.51 -28.06
CA THR A 382 -0.06 10.32 -28.12
C THR A 382 -0.75 10.04 -26.78
N CYS A 383 -1.83 9.23 -26.80
CA CYS A 383 -2.49 8.72 -25.60
C CYS A 383 -2.53 7.18 -25.61
N ASN A 384 -1.35 6.55 -25.67
CA ASN A 384 -1.24 5.10 -25.87
C ASN A 384 -0.31 4.40 -24.86
N ARG A 385 0.26 5.10 -23.89
CA ARG A 385 1.20 4.54 -22.92
C ARG A 385 0.48 3.77 -21.82
N THR A 386 1.07 2.67 -21.37
CA THR A 386 0.51 1.78 -20.35
C THR A 386 0.95 2.13 -18.93
N ALA A 387 1.99 2.97 -18.79
CA ALA A 387 2.56 3.39 -17.52
C ALA A 387 2.98 4.86 -17.61
N ILE A 388 3.11 5.50 -16.44
CA ILE A 388 3.65 6.85 -16.29
C ILE A 388 5.17 6.75 -16.20
N GLY A 389 5.85 7.41 -17.13
CA GLY A 389 7.28 7.67 -17.10
C GLY A 389 7.53 9.18 -17.22
N GLY A 390 8.76 9.59 -17.52
CA GLY A 390 9.09 11.02 -17.65
C GLY A 390 8.30 11.73 -18.76
N TRP A 391 7.97 11.04 -19.85
CA TRP A 391 7.25 11.64 -20.98
C TRP A 391 5.73 11.79 -20.74
N GLU A 392 5.19 11.08 -19.76
CA GLU A 392 3.78 11.12 -19.34
C GLU A 392 3.56 12.02 -18.13
N ALA A 393 4.64 12.62 -17.59
CA ALA A 393 4.63 13.55 -16.47
C ALA A 393 4.84 14.99 -16.95
N PHE A 394 3.95 15.91 -16.52
CA PHE A 394 3.96 17.30 -16.92
C PHE A 394 4.03 18.23 -15.71
N HIS A 395 4.87 19.26 -15.77
CA HIS A 395 4.80 20.40 -14.85
C HIS A 395 3.68 21.35 -15.28
N ILE A 396 2.95 21.92 -14.31
CA ILE A 396 1.92 22.93 -14.52
C ILE A 396 2.35 24.28 -13.99
#